data_3466af27308f2c8858fd75c83b2fd58d
#
_entry.id   3466af27308f2c8858fd75c83b2fd58d
#
_cell.length_a   1.000
_cell.length_b   1.000
_cell.length_c   1.000
_cell.angle_alpha   90.00
_cell.angle_beta   90.00
_cell.angle_gamma   90.00
#
_symmetry.space_group_name_H-M   'P 1'
#
loop_
_entity.id
_entity.type
_entity.pdbx_description
1 polymer ?
#
loop_
_entity_poly.entity_id
_entity_poly.type
_entity_poly.pdbx_seq_one_letter_code
_entity_poly.pdbx_strand_id
1 'polypeptide(L)'
;GFEEFVQAIVGKVQDKWIAVPFPRGAGRQMHVVRSHAFLKVPANKKTLKTGEATDAHLTVPHTMAEQVVLVTGSHDPAIDYLADLAKDAGIHIASSHVGSMNGLAALRQGFCHLAPMHLLSDDGEYNTPYLKKHFSEEELVLICIGERIQGIVSKEILGFDDILTHRFINRQKG
;
A
#
# COMPACT_ATOMS: atom_id res chain seq x y z
N GLY A 1 -22.05 19.85 -12.25
CA GLY A 1 -20.76 19.42 -11.69
C GLY A 1 -19.63 19.77 -12.65
N PHE A 2 -18.42 19.67 -12.18
CA PHE A 2 -17.21 19.84 -13.00
C PHE A 2 -16.60 18.46 -13.24
N GLU A 3 -15.96 18.27 -14.40
CA GLU A 3 -15.06 17.14 -14.59
C GLU A 3 -13.84 17.33 -13.68
N GLU A 4 -13.39 16.24 -13.06
CA GLU A 4 -12.19 16.25 -12.23
C GLU A 4 -11.16 15.28 -12.80
N PHE A 5 -9.91 15.70 -12.81
CA PHE A 5 -8.77 14.85 -13.15
C PHE A 5 -7.99 14.51 -11.88
N VAL A 6 -8.00 13.23 -11.52
CA VAL A 6 -7.34 12.73 -10.31
C VAL A 6 -6.05 12.04 -10.69
N GLN A 7 -4.95 12.47 -10.08
CA GLN A 7 -3.64 11.84 -10.28
C GLN A 7 -3.64 10.41 -9.74
N ALA A 8 -3.05 9.48 -10.49
CA ALA A 8 -2.98 8.08 -10.13
C ALA A 8 -1.65 7.44 -10.55
N ILE A 9 -1.28 6.38 -9.85
CA ILE A 9 -0.31 5.40 -10.30
C ILE A 9 -1.07 4.30 -11.04
N VAL A 10 -0.49 3.82 -12.14
CA VAL A 10 -1.09 2.75 -12.94
C VAL A 10 -0.10 1.61 -13.08
N GLY A 11 -0.59 0.38 -12.95
CA GLY A 11 0.17 -0.84 -13.19
C GLY A 11 -0.74 -1.94 -13.73
N LYS A 12 -0.16 -2.97 -14.32
CA LYS A 12 -0.88 -4.10 -14.87
C LYS A 12 -0.78 -5.30 -13.95
N VAL A 13 -1.88 -5.63 -13.27
CA VAL A 13 -1.97 -6.81 -12.39
C VAL A 13 -2.66 -7.93 -13.17
N GLN A 14 -1.95 -9.01 -13.43
CA GLN A 14 -2.39 -10.05 -14.37
C GLN A 14 -2.73 -9.40 -15.74
N ASP A 15 -3.95 -9.53 -16.22
CA ASP A 15 -4.40 -8.95 -17.48
C ASP A 15 -5.20 -7.64 -17.32
N LYS A 16 -5.24 -7.06 -16.10
CA LYS A 16 -6.03 -5.87 -15.80
C LYS A 16 -5.15 -4.67 -15.51
N TRP A 17 -5.50 -3.53 -16.07
CA TRP A 17 -4.95 -2.25 -15.68
C TRP A 17 -5.59 -1.78 -14.39
N ILE A 18 -4.77 -1.56 -13.38
CA ILE A 18 -5.19 -1.08 -12.06
C ILE A 18 -4.65 0.33 -11.86
N ALA A 19 -5.54 1.24 -11.52
CA ALA A 19 -5.20 2.62 -11.18
C ALA A 19 -5.41 2.86 -9.68
N VAL A 20 -4.38 3.33 -9.01
CA VAL A 20 -4.40 3.69 -7.59
C VAL A 20 -4.35 5.21 -7.49
N PRO A 21 -5.47 5.88 -7.16
CA PRO A 21 -5.52 7.33 -7.09
C PRO A 21 -4.73 7.85 -5.88
N PHE A 22 -4.06 8.98 -6.06
CA PHE A 22 -3.50 9.72 -4.94
C PHE A 22 -4.59 10.42 -4.13
N PRO A 23 -4.39 10.53 -2.80
CA PRO A 23 -5.32 11.30 -1.96
C PRO A 23 -5.40 12.75 -2.41
N ARG A 24 -6.61 13.30 -2.42
CA ARG A 24 -6.85 14.71 -2.71
C ARG A 24 -6.26 15.61 -1.61
N GLY A 25 -5.82 16.80 -1.96
CA GLY A 25 -5.35 17.81 -0.99
C GLY A 25 -4.38 18.80 -1.59
N ALA A 26 -4.36 20.00 -1.04
CA ALA A 26 -3.42 21.05 -1.40
C ALA A 26 -2.00 20.71 -0.92
N GLY A 27 -0.97 21.24 -1.61
CA GLY A 27 0.44 21.08 -1.20
C GLY A 27 1.09 19.74 -1.55
N ARG A 28 0.43 18.89 -2.34
CA ARG A 28 0.94 17.57 -2.72
C ARG A 28 1.61 17.54 -4.09
N GLN A 29 2.51 18.49 -4.34
CA GLN A 29 3.21 18.61 -5.62
C GLN A 29 3.96 17.35 -6.03
N MET A 30 4.47 16.57 -5.07
CA MET A 30 5.16 15.30 -5.35
C MET A 30 4.25 14.23 -5.95
N HIS A 31 2.92 14.37 -5.83
CA HIS A 31 2.00 13.46 -6.51
C HIS A 31 2.04 13.65 -8.03
N VAL A 32 2.29 14.87 -8.51
CA VAL A 32 2.45 15.13 -9.96
C VAL A 32 3.65 14.38 -10.52
N VAL A 33 4.77 14.44 -9.80
CA VAL A 33 6.03 13.78 -10.20
C VAL A 33 5.92 12.25 -10.15
N ARG A 34 5.14 11.73 -9.20
CA ARG A 34 4.97 10.29 -8.99
C ARG A 34 3.78 9.69 -9.76
N SER A 35 2.92 10.52 -10.34
CA SER A 35 1.75 10.03 -11.07
C SER A 35 2.12 9.49 -12.45
N HIS A 36 1.46 8.42 -12.83
CA HIS A 36 1.57 7.80 -14.15
C HIS A 36 0.37 8.12 -15.05
N ALA A 37 -0.71 8.62 -14.45
CA ALA A 37 -1.91 8.94 -15.17
C ALA A 37 -2.80 9.96 -14.47
N PHE A 38 -3.72 10.52 -15.24
CA PHE A 38 -4.89 11.23 -14.72
C PHE A 38 -6.15 10.40 -15.00
N LEU A 39 -6.90 10.10 -13.92
CA LEU A 39 -8.21 9.49 -14.02
C LEU A 39 -9.26 10.55 -14.23
N LYS A 40 -10.11 10.34 -15.22
CA LYS A 40 -11.21 11.25 -15.51
C LYS A 40 -12.44 10.88 -14.66
N VAL A 41 -12.85 11.77 -13.75
CA VAL A 41 -14.12 11.66 -13.01
C VAL A 41 -15.15 12.53 -13.71
N PRO A 42 -16.20 11.93 -14.31
CA PRO A 42 -17.22 12.69 -15.04
C PRO A 42 -18.00 13.66 -14.17
N ALA A 43 -18.45 14.77 -14.73
CA ALA A 43 -19.17 15.83 -14.03
C ALA A 43 -20.49 15.39 -13.33
N ASN A 44 -21.08 14.29 -13.77
CA ASN A 44 -22.28 13.70 -13.19
C ASN A 44 -21.99 12.75 -12.02
N LYS A 45 -20.71 12.48 -11.69
CA LYS A 45 -20.28 11.63 -10.59
C LYS A 45 -19.54 12.46 -9.53
N LYS A 46 -19.85 12.22 -8.27
CA LYS A 46 -19.10 12.83 -7.14
C LYS A 46 -17.82 12.05 -6.83
N THR A 47 -17.83 10.74 -7.01
CA THR A 47 -16.72 9.84 -6.72
C THR A 47 -16.78 8.62 -7.64
N LEU A 48 -15.64 7.98 -7.85
CA LEU A 48 -15.54 6.63 -8.41
C LEU A 48 -15.52 5.62 -7.24
N LYS A 49 -16.19 4.51 -7.41
CA LYS A 49 -16.15 3.42 -6.45
C LYS A 49 -14.90 2.56 -6.67
N THR A 50 -14.41 1.91 -5.62
CA THR A 50 -13.33 0.93 -5.74
C THR A 50 -13.72 -0.17 -6.74
N GLY A 51 -12.84 -0.47 -7.69
CA GLY A 51 -13.09 -1.45 -8.76
C GLY A 51 -13.95 -0.94 -9.92
N GLU A 52 -14.39 0.31 -9.90
CA GLU A 52 -15.13 0.90 -11.02
C GLU A 52 -14.17 1.24 -12.17
N ALA A 53 -14.53 0.81 -13.37
CA ALA A 53 -13.77 1.14 -14.59
C ALA A 53 -13.90 2.63 -14.94
N THR A 54 -12.79 3.24 -15.31
CA THR A 54 -12.73 4.62 -15.78
C THR A 54 -11.62 4.82 -16.79
N ASP A 55 -11.69 5.91 -17.54
CA ASP A 55 -10.63 6.29 -18.47
C ASP A 55 -9.43 6.86 -17.71
N ALA A 56 -8.23 6.42 -18.12
CA ALA A 56 -6.97 6.91 -17.59
C ALA A 56 -6.11 7.49 -18.72
N HIS A 57 -5.72 8.75 -18.59
CA HIS A 57 -4.78 9.39 -19.51
C HIS A 57 -3.36 9.20 -18.97
N LEU A 58 -2.59 8.33 -19.60
CA LEU A 58 -1.21 8.08 -19.22
C LEU A 58 -0.32 9.30 -19.49
N THR A 59 0.54 9.62 -18.54
CA THR A 59 1.58 10.65 -18.61
C THR A 59 2.98 10.07 -18.80
N VAL A 60 3.08 8.74 -18.78
CA VAL A 60 4.31 7.96 -19.00
C VAL A 60 4.12 7.00 -20.18
N PRO A 61 5.21 6.49 -20.77
CA PRO A 61 5.11 5.44 -21.78
C PRO A 61 4.38 4.21 -21.25
N HIS A 62 3.60 3.55 -22.10
CA HIS A 62 2.83 2.36 -21.76
C HIS A 62 3.72 1.23 -21.21
N THR A 63 4.90 1.06 -21.82
CA THR A 63 5.91 0.07 -21.37
C THR A 63 6.40 0.34 -19.95
N MET A 64 6.48 1.60 -19.54
CA MET A 64 6.85 1.94 -18.16
C MET A 64 5.72 1.58 -17.19
N ALA A 65 4.48 1.85 -17.55
CA ALA A 65 3.32 1.49 -16.71
C ALA A 65 3.17 -0.04 -16.55
N GLU A 66 3.57 -0.83 -17.54
CA GLU A 66 3.59 -2.30 -17.47
C GLU A 66 4.64 -2.84 -16.48
N GLN A 67 5.72 -2.09 -16.23
CA GLN A 67 6.79 -2.47 -15.31
C GLN A 67 6.54 -2.02 -13.86
N VAL A 68 5.36 -1.45 -13.59
CA VAL A 68 4.99 -1.01 -12.24
C VAL A 68 4.50 -2.17 -11.40
N VAL A 69 5.16 -2.39 -10.28
CA VAL A 69 4.72 -3.32 -9.23
C VAL A 69 3.90 -2.54 -8.21
N LEU A 70 2.60 -2.79 -8.20
CA LEU A 70 1.68 -2.19 -7.22
C LEU A 70 1.76 -2.93 -5.89
N VAL A 71 2.10 -2.21 -4.84
CA VAL A 71 2.19 -2.71 -3.47
C VAL A 71 1.14 -2.01 -2.62
N THR A 72 0.23 -2.76 -2.02
CA THR A 72 -0.87 -2.19 -1.22
C THR A 72 -0.97 -2.91 0.11
N GLY A 73 -0.78 -2.19 1.22
CA GLY A 73 -0.83 -2.84 2.53
C GLY A 73 -0.24 -2.02 3.65
N SER A 74 0.47 -2.69 4.55
CA SER A 74 1.13 -2.04 5.66
C SER A 74 2.40 -1.31 5.20
N HIS A 75 2.68 -0.17 5.83
CA HIS A 75 3.94 0.54 5.58
C HIS A 75 5.09 -0.12 6.33
N ASP A 76 6.20 -0.31 5.62
CA ASP A 76 7.48 -0.67 6.21
C ASP A 76 8.62 0.03 5.44
N PRO A 77 9.61 0.64 6.09
CA PRO A 77 10.76 1.26 5.43
C PRO A 77 11.54 0.30 4.50
N ALA A 78 11.49 -1.00 4.77
CA ALA A 78 12.11 -1.99 3.89
C ALA A 78 11.52 -1.98 2.48
N ILE A 79 10.24 -1.60 2.32
CA ILE A 79 9.60 -1.48 1.01
C ILE A 79 10.16 -0.31 0.22
N ASP A 80 10.42 0.82 0.88
CA ASP A 80 11.03 1.97 0.23
C ASP A 80 12.46 1.65 -0.21
N TYR A 81 13.20 0.90 0.61
CA TYR A 81 14.54 0.42 0.28
C TYR A 81 14.52 -0.55 -0.90
N LEU A 82 13.60 -1.52 -0.90
CA LEU A 82 13.39 -2.43 -2.01
C LEU A 82 13.00 -1.69 -3.30
N ALA A 83 12.16 -0.65 -3.18
CA ALA A 83 11.77 0.18 -4.31
C ALA A 83 12.96 0.92 -4.91
N ASP A 84 13.92 1.33 -4.10
CA ASP A 84 15.14 1.97 -4.59
C ASP A 84 16.05 0.98 -5.32
N LEU A 85 16.29 -0.19 -4.75
CA LEU A 85 17.08 -1.25 -5.38
C LEU A 85 16.46 -1.76 -6.69
N ALA A 86 15.12 -1.85 -6.75
CA ALA A 86 14.41 -2.36 -7.92
C ALA A 86 14.55 -1.46 -9.16
N LYS A 87 14.85 -0.17 -8.97
CA LYS A 87 15.06 0.78 -10.07
C LYS A 87 16.21 0.37 -10.97
N ASP A 88 17.28 -0.19 -10.42
CA ASP A 88 18.45 -0.64 -11.19
C ASP A 88 18.10 -1.80 -12.13
N ALA A 89 17.04 -2.55 -11.80
CA ALA A 89 16.47 -3.61 -12.64
C ALA A 89 15.36 -3.11 -13.58
N GLY A 90 15.09 -1.81 -13.63
CA GLY A 90 14.01 -1.22 -14.43
C GLY A 90 12.61 -1.48 -13.85
N ILE A 91 12.50 -1.93 -12.61
CA ILE A 91 11.24 -2.21 -11.94
C ILE A 91 10.83 -1.00 -11.09
N HIS A 92 9.60 -0.55 -11.26
CA HIS A 92 9.04 0.57 -10.51
C HIS A 92 8.06 0.07 -9.44
N ILE A 93 8.48 0.09 -8.17
CA ILE A 93 7.60 -0.25 -7.06
C ILE A 93 6.81 0.98 -6.63
N ALA A 94 5.49 0.86 -6.66
CA ALA A 94 4.57 1.91 -6.23
C ALA A 94 3.76 1.42 -5.03
N SER A 95 3.98 2.02 -3.86
CA SER A 95 3.36 1.59 -2.60
C SER A 95 2.20 2.48 -2.16
N SER A 96 1.12 1.85 -1.68
CA SER A 96 -0.05 2.49 -1.08
C SER A 96 -0.25 1.94 0.34
N HIS A 97 -0.24 2.83 1.33
CA HIS A 97 -0.23 2.48 2.75
C HIS A 97 -1.65 2.52 3.31
N VAL A 98 -2.33 1.39 3.29
CA VAL A 98 -3.74 1.25 3.71
C VAL A 98 -3.94 0.31 4.91
N GLY A 99 -2.84 -0.22 5.45
CA GLY A 99 -2.83 -1.23 6.51
C GLY A 99 -2.98 -2.66 6.00
N SER A 100 -2.58 -3.62 6.85
CA SER A 100 -2.45 -5.04 6.48
C SER A 100 -3.76 -5.66 5.97
N MET A 101 -4.89 -5.42 6.65
CA MET A 101 -6.18 -6.01 6.27
C MET A 101 -6.71 -5.48 4.94
N ASN A 102 -6.57 -4.18 4.68
CA ASN A 102 -6.97 -3.59 3.41
C ASN A 102 -6.04 -4.05 2.27
N GLY A 103 -4.74 -4.24 2.57
CA GLY A 103 -3.80 -4.84 1.63
C GLY A 103 -4.20 -6.26 1.23
N LEU A 104 -4.56 -7.07 2.22
CA LEU A 104 -5.04 -8.44 1.99
C LEU A 104 -6.30 -8.46 1.12
N ALA A 105 -7.25 -7.57 1.39
CA ALA A 105 -8.46 -7.43 0.58
C ALA A 105 -8.15 -6.97 -0.86
N ALA A 106 -7.19 -6.05 -1.04
CA ALA A 106 -6.75 -5.59 -2.36
C ALA A 106 -6.07 -6.72 -3.16
N LEU A 107 -5.22 -7.52 -2.51
CA LEU A 107 -4.57 -8.67 -3.12
C LEU A 107 -5.60 -9.69 -3.62
N ARG A 108 -6.58 -10.03 -2.78
CA ARG A 108 -7.66 -10.96 -3.12
C ARG A 108 -8.52 -10.48 -4.29
N GLN A 109 -8.68 -9.17 -4.46
CA GLN A 109 -9.43 -8.57 -5.57
C GLN A 109 -8.58 -8.40 -6.84
N GLY A 110 -7.29 -8.74 -6.80
CA GLY A 110 -6.38 -8.53 -7.93
C GLY A 110 -6.07 -7.06 -8.18
N PHE A 111 -6.05 -6.22 -7.14
CA PHE A 111 -5.75 -4.79 -7.24
C PHE A 111 -4.29 -4.44 -6.95
N CYS A 112 -3.49 -5.40 -6.51
CA CYS A 112 -2.06 -5.23 -6.31
C CYS A 112 -1.31 -6.54 -6.58
N HIS A 113 0.01 -6.43 -6.74
CA HIS A 113 0.90 -7.59 -6.90
C HIS A 113 1.34 -8.12 -5.55
N LEU A 114 1.59 -7.22 -4.59
CA LEU A 114 2.14 -7.54 -3.28
C LEU A 114 1.33 -6.83 -2.18
N ALA A 115 1.11 -7.52 -1.07
CA ALA A 115 0.45 -6.96 0.10
C ALA A 115 1.32 -7.13 1.34
N PRO A 116 2.09 -6.09 1.73
CA PRO A 116 2.84 -6.12 2.98
C PRO A 116 1.90 -6.24 4.18
N MET A 117 2.22 -7.13 5.11
CA MET A 117 1.38 -7.41 6.25
C MET A 117 2.18 -7.77 7.51
N HIS A 118 1.58 -7.51 8.67
CA HIS A 118 2.09 -7.91 9.98
C HIS A 118 0.89 -8.12 10.92
N LEU A 119 0.14 -9.17 10.67
CA LEU A 119 -1.06 -9.54 11.42
C LEU A 119 -0.71 -10.62 12.44
N LEU A 120 -0.86 -10.29 13.71
CA LEU A 120 -0.70 -11.22 14.82
C LEU A 120 -2.05 -11.82 15.17
N SER A 121 -2.15 -13.14 15.20
CA SER A 121 -3.33 -13.86 15.66
C SER A 121 -3.33 -14.07 17.19
N ASP A 122 -4.44 -14.46 17.73
CA ASP A 122 -4.64 -14.66 19.18
C ASP A 122 -3.75 -15.77 19.75
N ASP A 123 -3.34 -16.73 18.93
CA ASP A 123 -2.41 -17.83 19.27
C ASP A 123 -0.93 -17.47 19.11
N GLY A 124 -0.64 -16.22 18.73
CA GLY A 124 0.72 -15.71 18.60
C GLY A 124 1.38 -15.96 17.26
N GLU A 125 0.69 -16.53 16.28
CA GLU A 125 1.19 -16.70 14.92
C GLU A 125 1.03 -15.45 14.07
N TYR A 126 2.06 -15.13 13.27
CA TYR A 126 2.01 -14.02 12.32
C TYR A 126 1.53 -14.46 10.94
N ASN A 127 0.65 -13.66 10.35
CA ASN A 127 0.20 -13.66 8.97
C ASN A 127 -0.49 -14.97 8.49
N THR A 128 0.11 -16.13 8.73
CA THR A 128 -0.35 -17.44 8.22
C THR A 128 -1.82 -17.75 8.51
N PRO A 129 -2.34 -17.54 9.75
CA PRO A 129 -3.75 -17.80 10.03
C PRO A 129 -4.71 -16.95 9.21
N TYR A 130 -4.33 -15.68 8.97
CA TYR A 130 -5.12 -14.77 8.15
C TYR A 130 -5.11 -15.17 6.67
N LEU A 131 -3.95 -15.61 6.16
CA LEU A 131 -3.85 -16.09 4.79
C LEU A 131 -4.72 -17.34 4.58
N LYS A 132 -4.61 -18.34 5.43
CA LYS A 132 -5.44 -19.55 5.38
C LYS A 132 -6.94 -19.25 5.42
N LYS A 133 -7.34 -18.24 6.19
CA LYS A 133 -8.76 -17.84 6.31
C LYS A 133 -9.28 -17.16 5.04
N HIS A 134 -8.46 -16.40 4.34
CA HIS A 134 -8.90 -15.56 3.22
C HIS A 134 -8.54 -16.10 1.85
N PHE A 135 -7.61 -17.08 1.76
CA PHE A 135 -7.07 -17.63 0.51
C PHE A 135 -6.95 -19.17 0.60
N SER A 136 -8.01 -19.83 1.00
CA SER A 136 -8.00 -21.28 1.26
C SER A 136 -7.73 -22.15 0.04
N GLU A 137 -7.93 -21.64 -1.17
CA GLU A 137 -7.83 -22.39 -2.44
C GLU A 137 -6.87 -21.74 -3.45
N GLU A 138 -6.20 -20.65 -3.07
CA GLU A 138 -5.35 -19.90 -3.99
C GLU A 138 -3.87 -20.15 -3.68
N GLU A 139 -3.06 -20.23 -4.73
CA GLU A 139 -1.60 -20.30 -4.60
C GLU A 139 -1.04 -18.91 -4.24
N LEU A 140 -0.58 -18.77 -3.00
CA LEU A 140 0.11 -17.58 -2.52
C LEU A 140 1.52 -17.92 -2.07
N VAL A 141 2.42 -16.98 -2.32
CA VAL A 141 3.78 -17.02 -1.78
C VAL A 141 3.89 -16.01 -0.65
N LEU A 142 4.20 -16.48 0.55
CA LEU A 142 4.53 -15.64 1.69
C LEU A 142 6.05 -15.47 1.76
N ILE A 143 6.51 -14.22 1.60
CA ILE A 143 7.93 -13.87 1.65
C ILE A 143 8.20 -13.13 2.96
N CYS A 144 9.10 -13.64 3.79
CA CYS A 144 9.61 -12.93 4.94
C CYS A 144 10.64 -11.89 4.47
N ILE A 145 10.33 -10.60 4.66
CA ILE A 145 11.22 -9.49 4.28
C ILE A 145 12.11 -9.03 5.44
N GLY A 146 11.82 -9.43 6.66
CA GLY A 146 12.62 -9.10 7.83
C GLY A 146 11.90 -9.29 9.15
N GLU A 147 12.67 -9.19 10.21
CA GLU A 147 12.19 -9.18 11.59
C GLU A 147 12.38 -7.78 12.17
N ARG A 148 11.50 -7.40 13.09
CA ARG A 148 11.56 -6.11 13.78
C ARG A 148 11.58 -6.31 15.28
N ILE A 149 12.54 -5.64 15.92
CA ILE A 149 12.54 -5.50 17.37
C ILE A 149 11.71 -4.27 17.71
N GLN A 150 10.67 -4.46 18.51
CA GLN A 150 9.88 -3.37 19.05
C GLN A 150 10.26 -3.11 20.50
N GLY A 151 10.35 -1.85 20.87
CA GLY A 151 10.72 -1.46 22.22
C GLY A 151 10.13 -0.11 22.60
N ILE A 152 10.33 0.26 23.84
CA ILE A 152 9.96 1.55 24.37
C ILE A 152 11.18 2.44 24.38
N VAL A 153 11.04 3.66 23.87
CA VAL A 153 12.10 4.66 23.88
C VAL A 153 11.81 5.67 24.99
N SER A 154 12.76 5.87 25.89
CA SER A 154 12.69 6.87 26.96
C SER A 154 14.01 7.60 27.11
N LYS A 155 14.00 8.75 27.79
CA LYS A 155 15.22 9.50 28.16
C LYS A 155 16.04 8.80 29.24
N GLU A 156 15.37 8.00 30.07
CA GLU A 156 15.96 7.30 31.19
C GLU A 156 15.79 5.79 31.00
N ILE A 157 16.63 5.01 31.63
CA ILE A 157 16.49 3.55 31.62
C ILE A 157 15.27 3.21 32.53
N LEU A 158 14.23 2.66 31.92
CA LEU A 158 13.01 2.26 32.57
C LEU A 158 12.88 0.74 32.58
N GLY A 159 12.50 0.18 33.73
CA GLY A 159 12.00 -1.19 33.82
C GLY A 159 10.58 -1.27 33.21
N PHE A 160 10.12 -2.48 32.95
CA PHE A 160 8.80 -2.68 32.38
C PHE A 160 7.67 -2.18 33.31
N ASP A 161 7.86 -2.30 34.61
CA ASP A 161 6.89 -1.86 35.64
C ASP A 161 6.83 -0.32 35.76
N ASP A 162 7.93 0.36 35.46
CA ASP A 162 7.99 1.83 35.53
C ASP A 162 7.13 2.52 34.48
N ILE A 163 6.81 1.82 33.38
CA ILE A 163 6.02 2.36 32.25
C ILE A 163 4.65 2.85 32.71
N LEU A 164 4.03 2.15 33.67
CA LEU A 164 2.70 2.48 34.17
C LEU A 164 2.65 3.79 34.95
N THR A 165 3.79 4.27 35.43
CA THR A 165 3.93 5.51 36.21
C THR A 165 4.30 6.73 35.35
N HIS A 166 4.65 6.50 34.09
CA HIS A 166 5.12 7.53 33.19
C HIS A 166 4.07 7.93 32.14
N ARG A 167 4.17 9.16 31.64
CA ARG A 167 3.33 9.63 30.54
C ARG A 167 3.77 8.91 29.24
N PHE A 168 2.91 8.06 28.74
CA PHE A 168 3.14 7.27 27.53
C PHE A 168 2.57 7.97 26.29
N ILE A 169 3.39 8.08 25.25
CA ILE A 169 2.95 8.55 23.94
C ILE A 169 2.69 7.31 23.09
N ASN A 170 1.43 7.03 22.84
CA ASN A 170 1.03 5.90 22.02
C ASN A 170 0.89 6.28 20.54
N ARG A 171 1.17 5.32 19.67
CA ARG A 171 0.91 5.46 18.26
C ARG A 171 -0.61 5.45 18.02
N GLN A 172 -1.06 6.28 17.09
CA GLN A 172 -2.43 6.20 16.59
C GLN A 172 -2.67 4.79 16.01
N LYS A 173 -3.84 4.22 16.31
CA LYS A 173 -4.22 2.92 15.72
C LYS A 173 -4.27 3.08 14.19
N GLY A 174 -3.54 2.23 13.49
CA GLY A 174 -3.55 2.12 12.03
C GLY A 174 -4.70 1.25 11.57
#